data_1624785cc54dc47fa73a2b0e62dd907a
#
_entry.id   1624785cc54dc47fa73a2b0e62dd907a
#
_cell.length_a   1.000
_cell.length_b   1.000
_cell.length_c   1.000
_cell.angle_alpha   90.00
_cell.angle_beta   90.00
_cell.angle_gamma   90.00
#
_symmetry.space_group_name_H-M   'P 1'
#
loop_
_entity.id
_entity.type
_entity.pdbx_description
1 polymer ?
#
loop_
_entity_poly.entity_id
_entity_poly.type
_entity_poly.pdbx_seq_one_letter_code
_entity_poly.pdbx_strand_id
1 'polypeptide(L)'
;MAWGSSTIVHILTNPCYLGHTCNFKTRKHFKDKKSHYVDQDQWTIIENTQEPIIDQETYDNVQRIRAGVRRYPDGWGEAHPLGGLLYCADCGSPMYVNRTGNGKRVANFSCSGYGKIPVGSKCSSGHRVNADSVMALIQETLREIVRFSKEDEEEFVRVVKAEAENQQSSEIKGQKTRLAACKKRLDELETLICKIYEDNALGKLPDKRYQILDAQYAKEQESLEAEAASLQKAVDEYESGQKSADKFIALVKKYQNFEKLDTVMLNEFIYKIFVHERDYKGVANSPQTIEIYFNFIGKFGTQEVNQPTEEERTEIAEKERLRKKRHEAYLRRKANGWQNAYYQKHKAAKKAAIDAKKEAIRAEDQANGVYYLPNQKGESA
;
A
#
# COMPACT_ATOMS: atom_id res chain seq x y z
N MET A 1 -25.85 -16.07 16.38
CA MET A 1 -26.21 -14.91 15.52
C MET A 1 -24.95 -14.42 14.82
N ALA A 2 -24.97 -14.30 13.49
CA ALA A 2 -23.85 -13.75 12.75
C ALA A 2 -24.08 -12.24 12.54
N TRP A 3 -23.06 -11.43 12.75
CA TRP A 3 -23.13 -9.99 12.50
C TRP A 3 -23.10 -9.71 11.00
N GLY A 4 -23.93 -8.77 10.53
CA GLY A 4 -23.89 -8.33 9.14
C GLY A 4 -22.60 -7.55 8.84
N SER A 5 -22.09 -7.65 7.61
CA SER A 5 -20.86 -6.95 7.18
C SER A 5 -20.93 -5.43 7.37
N SER A 6 -22.09 -4.82 7.16
CA SER A 6 -22.30 -3.38 7.40
C SER A 6 -22.15 -3.01 8.87
N THR A 7 -22.66 -3.84 9.78
CA THR A 7 -22.54 -3.62 11.23
C THR A 7 -21.05 -3.67 11.66
N ILE A 8 -20.31 -4.66 11.16
CA ILE A 8 -18.86 -4.78 11.42
C ILE A 8 -18.12 -3.55 10.91
N VAL A 9 -18.42 -3.10 9.69
CA VAL A 9 -17.81 -1.88 9.13
C VAL A 9 -18.09 -0.67 10.02
N HIS A 10 -19.31 -0.47 10.47
CA HIS A 10 -19.66 0.64 11.37
C HIS A 10 -18.91 0.59 12.70
N ILE A 11 -18.76 -0.60 13.28
CA ILE A 11 -17.97 -0.77 14.50
C ILE A 11 -16.51 -0.37 14.25
N LEU A 12 -15.88 -0.91 13.22
CA LEU A 12 -14.46 -0.69 12.92
C LEU A 12 -14.13 0.75 12.50
N THR A 13 -15.12 1.55 12.04
CA THR A 13 -14.91 2.94 11.63
C THR A 13 -15.38 3.98 12.63
N ASN A 14 -15.89 3.57 13.77
CA ASN A 14 -16.50 4.50 14.72
C ASN A 14 -15.44 5.11 15.67
N PRO A 15 -15.18 6.43 15.59
CA PRO A 15 -14.19 7.09 16.45
C PRO A 15 -14.59 7.12 17.94
N CYS A 16 -15.85 6.80 18.27
CA CYS A 16 -16.27 6.76 19.68
C CYS A 16 -15.51 5.72 20.50
N TYR A 17 -14.93 4.68 19.87
CA TYR A 17 -14.10 3.70 20.58
C TYR A 17 -12.76 4.25 21.04
N LEU A 18 -12.32 5.40 20.47
CA LEU A 18 -11.14 6.16 20.91
C LEU A 18 -11.41 7.10 22.10
N GLY A 19 -12.60 7.05 22.66
CA GLY A 19 -12.98 7.96 23.74
C GLY A 19 -13.53 9.30 23.27
N HIS A 20 -13.88 9.43 21.99
CA HIS A 20 -14.43 10.67 21.42
C HIS A 20 -15.96 10.65 21.41
N THR A 21 -16.58 11.81 21.58
CA THR A 21 -18.02 11.98 21.36
C THR A 21 -18.26 12.52 19.95
N CYS A 22 -19.04 11.79 19.14
CA CYS A 22 -19.31 12.16 17.75
C CYS A 22 -20.78 12.53 17.59
N ASN A 23 -21.05 13.79 17.27
CA ASN A 23 -22.37 14.35 17.08
C ASN A 23 -22.66 14.66 15.60
N PHE A 24 -23.93 14.90 15.28
CA PHE A 24 -24.42 15.24 13.95
C PHE A 24 -24.13 14.19 12.85
N LYS A 25 -24.06 12.91 13.23
CA LYS A 25 -23.87 11.78 12.31
C LYS A 25 -25.01 11.62 11.30
N THR A 26 -26.18 12.14 11.63
CA THR A 26 -27.37 12.09 10.77
C THR A 26 -28.01 13.46 10.66
N ARG A 27 -28.55 13.77 9.48
CA ARG A 27 -29.34 14.97 9.23
C ARG A 27 -30.72 14.55 8.71
N LYS A 28 -31.75 15.25 9.16
CA LYS A 28 -33.11 15.06 8.68
C LYS A 28 -33.72 16.44 8.38
N HIS A 29 -34.11 16.65 7.12
CA HIS A 29 -34.92 17.82 6.77
C HIS A 29 -36.34 17.61 7.25
N PHE A 30 -37.09 18.66 7.61
CA PHE A 30 -38.43 18.52 8.19
C PHE A 30 -39.42 17.81 7.23
N LYS A 31 -39.21 17.91 5.91
CA LYS A 31 -40.03 17.23 4.87
C LYS A 31 -39.63 15.78 4.62
N ASP A 32 -38.45 15.33 5.10
CA ASP A 32 -37.96 13.99 4.83
C ASP A 32 -38.65 12.97 5.75
N LYS A 33 -39.02 11.82 5.18
CA LYS A 33 -39.55 10.71 5.96
C LYS A 33 -38.45 9.97 6.74
N LYS A 34 -37.21 9.97 6.24
CA LYS A 34 -36.07 9.26 6.83
C LYS A 34 -34.92 10.22 7.09
N SER A 35 -34.08 9.90 8.10
CA SER A 35 -32.82 10.57 8.33
C SER A 35 -31.78 10.01 7.38
N HIS A 36 -30.85 10.87 6.93
CA HIS A 36 -29.72 10.52 6.08
C HIS A 36 -28.43 10.61 6.90
N TYR A 37 -27.53 9.64 6.71
CA TYR A 37 -26.17 9.71 7.27
C TYR A 37 -25.39 10.82 6.56
N VAL A 38 -24.60 11.53 7.34
CA VAL A 38 -23.71 12.61 6.89
C VAL A 38 -22.29 12.05 6.84
N ASP A 39 -21.48 12.51 5.90
CA ASP A 39 -20.09 12.10 5.79
C ASP A 39 -19.29 12.44 7.05
N GLN A 40 -18.32 11.62 7.40
CA GLN A 40 -17.54 11.77 8.65
C GLN A 40 -16.87 13.12 8.78
N ASP A 41 -16.47 13.73 7.67
CA ASP A 41 -15.85 15.07 7.61
C ASP A 41 -16.76 16.19 8.11
N GLN A 42 -18.06 15.95 8.15
CA GLN A 42 -19.06 16.91 8.64
C GLN A 42 -19.54 16.61 10.08
N TRP A 43 -18.98 15.58 10.71
CA TRP A 43 -19.32 15.27 12.09
C TRP A 43 -18.64 16.26 13.04
N THR A 44 -19.31 16.61 14.12
CA THR A 44 -18.67 17.31 15.23
C THR A 44 -18.08 16.28 16.17
N ILE A 45 -16.76 16.19 16.20
CA ILE A 45 -16.01 15.27 17.04
C ILE A 45 -15.44 16.07 18.21
N ILE A 46 -15.77 15.67 19.42
CA ILE A 46 -15.21 16.22 20.66
C ILE A 46 -14.28 15.17 21.22
N GLU A 47 -12.98 15.48 21.24
CA GLU A 47 -11.96 14.52 21.61
C GLU A 47 -11.89 14.27 23.11
N ASN A 48 -11.48 13.06 23.52
CA ASN A 48 -11.16 12.67 24.89
C ASN A 48 -12.25 12.96 25.91
N THR A 49 -13.52 12.73 25.56
CA THR A 49 -14.66 12.96 26.45
C THR A 49 -14.95 11.77 27.38
N GLN A 50 -14.39 10.61 27.07
CA GLN A 50 -14.57 9.37 27.85
C GLN A 50 -13.30 8.51 27.74
N GLU A 51 -13.20 7.50 28.62
CA GLU A 51 -12.09 6.56 28.57
C GLU A 51 -12.09 5.75 27.26
N PRO A 52 -10.96 5.68 26.53
CA PRO A 52 -10.89 4.95 25.28
C PRO A 52 -10.99 3.43 25.52
N ILE A 53 -11.73 2.74 24.67
CA ILE A 53 -11.85 1.28 24.68
C ILE A 53 -10.68 0.65 23.93
N ILE A 54 -10.20 1.32 22.86
CA ILE A 54 -9.02 0.95 22.10
C ILE A 54 -8.09 2.15 21.98
N ASP A 55 -6.80 1.92 21.84
CA ASP A 55 -5.80 2.95 21.59
C ASP A 55 -5.84 3.43 20.13
N GLN A 56 -5.35 4.65 19.89
CA GLN A 56 -5.31 5.28 18.57
C GLN A 56 -4.56 4.40 17.55
N GLU A 57 -3.48 3.79 17.97
CA GLU A 57 -2.65 2.96 17.10
C GLU A 57 -3.38 1.71 16.60
N THR A 58 -4.10 1.03 17.46
CA THR A 58 -4.95 -0.12 17.08
C THR A 58 -6.02 0.31 16.09
N TYR A 59 -6.65 1.46 16.32
CA TYR A 59 -7.64 2.02 15.40
C TYR A 59 -7.02 2.32 14.03
N ASP A 60 -5.89 3.03 13.98
CA ASP A 60 -5.20 3.40 12.74
C ASP A 60 -4.72 2.18 11.95
N ASN A 61 -4.20 1.15 12.64
CA ASN A 61 -3.86 -0.13 12.04
C ASN A 61 -5.08 -0.80 11.39
N VAL A 62 -6.23 -0.79 12.05
CA VAL A 62 -7.47 -1.33 11.50
C VAL A 62 -7.90 -0.54 10.26
N GLN A 63 -7.85 0.80 10.27
CA GLN A 63 -8.17 1.61 9.08
C GLN A 63 -7.19 1.31 7.93
N ARG A 64 -5.90 1.20 8.21
CA ARG A 64 -4.86 0.85 7.22
C ARG A 64 -5.14 -0.50 6.58
N ILE A 65 -5.40 -1.54 7.37
CA ILE A 65 -5.73 -2.88 6.90
C ILE A 65 -6.98 -2.84 6.01
N ARG A 66 -8.02 -2.14 6.45
CA ARG A 66 -9.27 -2.01 5.70
C ARG A 66 -9.11 -1.29 4.37
N ALA A 67 -8.28 -0.25 4.31
CA ALA A 67 -7.98 0.45 3.07
C ALA A 67 -7.29 -0.46 2.03
N GLY A 68 -6.50 -1.44 2.51
CA GLY A 68 -5.81 -2.43 1.69
C GLY A 68 -6.63 -3.67 1.34
N VAL A 69 -7.72 -3.94 2.05
CA VAL A 69 -8.52 -5.17 1.88
C VAL A 69 -9.27 -5.14 0.55
N ARG A 70 -9.11 -6.20 -0.23
CA ARG A 70 -9.82 -6.43 -1.47
C ARG A 70 -10.69 -7.67 -1.37
N ARG A 71 -11.79 -7.66 -2.15
CA ARG A 71 -12.70 -8.82 -2.22
C ARG A 71 -11.92 -10.06 -2.60
N TYR A 72 -12.07 -11.09 -1.80
CA TYR A 72 -11.59 -12.42 -2.10
C TYR A 72 -12.66 -13.16 -2.90
N PRO A 73 -12.31 -13.89 -3.97
CA PRO A 73 -13.26 -14.70 -4.70
C PRO A 73 -13.85 -15.77 -3.79
N ASP A 74 -15.17 -15.96 -3.85
CA ASP A 74 -15.85 -17.01 -3.12
C ASP A 74 -15.29 -18.40 -3.48
N GLY A 75 -15.17 -19.27 -2.50
CA GLY A 75 -14.62 -20.62 -2.68
C GLY A 75 -13.08 -20.72 -2.70
N TRP A 76 -12.34 -19.62 -2.54
CA TRP A 76 -10.87 -19.63 -2.49
C TRP A 76 -10.31 -19.78 -1.07
N GLY A 77 -11.17 -19.85 -0.06
CA GLY A 77 -10.81 -19.97 1.35
C GLY A 77 -10.42 -18.62 1.97
N GLU A 78 -9.62 -18.65 3.00
CA GLU A 78 -9.17 -17.46 3.72
C GLU A 78 -8.21 -16.59 2.90
N ALA A 79 -8.21 -15.30 3.18
CA ALA A 79 -7.26 -14.35 2.59
C ALA A 79 -5.81 -14.76 2.96
N HIS A 80 -4.87 -14.56 2.02
CA HIS A 80 -3.47 -14.85 2.33
C HIS A 80 -2.96 -13.86 3.38
N PRO A 81 -2.19 -14.30 4.42
CA PRO A 81 -1.72 -13.43 5.50
C PRO A 81 -0.94 -12.19 5.03
N LEU A 82 -0.22 -12.29 3.91
CA LEU A 82 0.50 -11.17 3.29
C LEU A 82 -0.42 -10.23 2.45
N GLY A 83 -1.72 -10.50 2.40
CA GLY A 83 -2.67 -9.67 1.63
C GLY A 83 -2.69 -8.23 2.15
N GLY A 84 -2.45 -7.27 1.26
CA GLY A 84 -2.41 -5.85 1.61
C GLY A 84 -1.06 -5.31 2.10
N LEU A 85 -0.07 -6.18 2.35
CA LEU A 85 1.26 -5.77 2.82
C LEU A 85 2.28 -5.57 1.68
N LEU A 86 2.08 -6.21 0.51
CA LEU A 86 3.04 -6.17 -0.60
C LEU A 86 2.75 -5.06 -1.59
N TYR A 87 3.80 -4.35 -1.97
CA TYR A 87 3.79 -3.25 -2.93
C TYR A 87 4.93 -3.41 -3.95
N CYS A 88 4.71 -2.93 -5.16
CA CYS A 88 5.74 -2.86 -6.18
C CYS A 88 6.71 -1.71 -5.87
N ALA A 89 8.02 -1.97 -5.86
CA ALA A 89 9.02 -0.95 -5.59
C ALA A 89 9.06 0.14 -6.68
N ASP A 90 8.84 -0.22 -7.96
CA ASP A 90 8.95 0.71 -9.07
C ASP A 90 7.74 1.65 -9.21
N CYS A 91 6.52 1.12 -9.04
CA CYS A 91 5.31 1.92 -9.29
C CYS A 91 4.46 2.20 -8.04
N GLY A 92 4.87 1.71 -6.86
CA GLY A 92 4.15 1.88 -5.61
C GLY A 92 2.76 1.22 -5.56
N SER A 93 2.34 0.51 -6.62
CA SER A 93 1.03 -0.13 -6.66
C SER A 93 0.98 -1.37 -5.77
N PRO A 94 -0.17 -1.66 -5.12
CA PRO A 94 -0.32 -2.89 -4.34
C PRO A 94 -0.19 -4.12 -5.23
N MET A 95 0.33 -5.19 -4.67
CA MET A 95 0.43 -6.49 -5.32
C MET A 95 -0.73 -7.39 -4.90
N TYR A 96 -1.30 -8.11 -5.86
CA TYR A 96 -2.42 -9.02 -5.62
C TYR A 96 -2.00 -10.46 -5.71
N VAL A 97 -2.60 -11.27 -4.84
CA VAL A 97 -2.40 -12.71 -4.86
C VAL A 97 -3.10 -13.34 -6.06
N ASN A 98 -2.35 -14.12 -6.81
CA ASN A 98 -2.85 -14.97 -7.88
C ASN A 98 -2.55 -16.42 -7.51
N ARG A 99 -3.57 -17.28 -7.50
CA ARG A 99 -3.41 -18.71 -7.30
C ARG A 99 -3.41 -19.40 -8.65
N THR A 100 -2.33 -20.11 -8.95
CA THR A 100 -2.24 -20.87 -10.21
C THR A 100 -3.05 -22.16 -10.12
N GLY A 101 -3.88 -22.40 -11.16
CA GLY A 101 -4.84 -23.50 -11.19
C GLY A 101 -4.29 -24.87 -11.62
N ASN A 102 -2.98 -25.05 -11.80
CA ASN A 102 -2.37 -26.30 -12.29
C ASN A 102 -2.27 -27.40 -11.20
N GLY A 103 -3.31 -27.59 -10.39
CA GLY A 103 -3.34 -28.62 -9.33
C GLY A 103 -2.51 -28.27 -8.08
N LYS A 104 -1.45 -27.48 -8.21
CA LYS A 104 -0.66 -26.93 -7.08
C LYS A 104 -1.16 -25.53 -6.79
N ARG A 105 -1.85 -25.35 -5.66
CA ARG A 105 -2.33 -24.03 -5.20
C ARG A 105 -1.17 -23.17 -4.63
N VAL A 106 -0.23 -22.79 -5.48
CA VAL A 106 0.87 -21.90 -5.09
C VAL A 106 0.39 -20.46 -5.19
N ALA A 107 0.41 -19.75 -4.09
CA ALA A 107 0.09 -18.34 -4.06
C ALA A 107 1.27 -17.51 -4.60
N ASN A 108 1.01 -16.65 -5.56
CA ASN A 108 1.98 -15.70 -6.09
C ASN A 108 1.40 -14.31 -6.06
N PHE A 109 2.20 -13.34 -5.67
CA PHE A 109 1.81 -11.94 -5.75
C PHE A 109 2.30 -11.31 -7.05
N SER A 110 1.48 -10.49 -7.68
CA SER A 110 1.82 -9.77 -8.90
C SER A 110 1.39 -8.30 -8.82
N CYS A 111 2.18 -7.44 -9.45
CA CYS A 111 1.94 -5.99 -9.48
C CYS A 111 0.62 -5.66 -10.17
N SER A 112 -0.26 -4.94 -9.48
CA SER A 112 -1.54 -4.48 -10.05
C SER A 112 -1.38 -3.37 -11.07
N GLY A 113 -0.28 -2.61 -11.00
CA GLY A 113 0.01 -1.52 -11.94
C GLY A 113 0.36 -2.01 -13.34
N TYR A 114 1.03 -3.17 -13.45
CA TYR A 114 1.38 -3.77 -14.73
C TYR A 114 0.16 -4.32 -15.48
N GLY A 115 -0.80 -4.91 -14.77
CA GLY A 115 -1.98 -5.52 -15.38
C GLY A 115 -3.08 -4.54 -15.80
N LYS A 116 -2.91 -3.22 -15.60
CA LYS A 116 -3.89 -2.22 -16.03
C LYS A 116 -3.81 -1.99 -17.56
N ILE A 117 -4.94 -1.61 -18.14
CA ILE A 117 -5.04 -1.37 -19.59
C ILE A 117 -4.74 0.10 -19.89
N PRO A 118 -3.84 0.39 -20.86
CA PRO A 118 -3.01 -0.56 -21.59
C PRO A 118 -1.94 -1.21 -20.68
N VAL A 119 -1.64 -2.49 -20.94
CA VAL A 119 -0.67 -3.24 -20.14
C VAL A 119 0.68 -2.53 -20.15
N GLY A 120 1.30 -2.38 -18.98
CA GLY A 120 2.57 -1.68 -18.86
C GLY A 120 2.49 -0.15 -18.75
N SER A 121 1.29 0.44 -18.78
CA SER A 121 1.14 1.91 -18.72
C SER A 121 1.57 2.52 -17.41
N LYS A 122 1.37 1.82 -16.28
CA LYS A 122 1.72 2.30 -14.94
C LYS A 122 3.01 1.68 -14.41
N CYS A 123 3.34 0.48 -14.85
CA CYS A 123 4.55 -0.24 -14.45
C CYS A 123 5.17 -0.89 -15.68
N SER A 124 6.46 -0.68 -15.89
CA SER A 124 7.21 -1.15 -17.07
C SER A 124 7.38 -2.67 -17.12
N SER A 125 7.37 -3.32 -15.97
CA SER A 125 7.57 -4.77 -15.87
C SER A 125 6.57 -5.45 -14.94
N GLY A 126 6.35 -6.75 -15.19
CA GLY A 126 5.46 -7.58 -14.40
C GLY A 126 6.16 -8.16 -13.16
N HIS A 127 6.22 -7.38 -12.09
CA HIS A 127 6.76 -7.84 -10.81
C HIS A 127 5.92 -9.00 -10.28
N ARG A 128 6.58 -10.09 -9.98
CA ARG A 128 5.94 -11.29 -9.42
C ARG A 128 6.84 -11.94 -8.40
N VAL A 129 6.29 -12.33 -7.25
CA VAL A 129 7.00 -13.02 -6.18
C VAL A 129 6.18 -14.19 -5.65
N ASN A 130 6.84 -15.26 -5.23
CA ASN A 130 6.19 -16.40 -4.55
C ASN A 130 5.88 -16.00 -3.10
N ALA A 131 4.66 -16.29 -2.67
CA ALA A 131 4.21 -16.00 -1.30
C ALA A 131 5.01 -16.78 -0.26
N ASP A 132 5.31 -18.05 -0.53
CA ASP A 132 6.04 -18.90 0.40
C ASP A 132 7.48 -18.41 0.61
N SER A 133 8.14 -17.93 -0.46
CA SER A 133 9.48 -17.35 -0.37
C SER A 133 9.50 -16.05 0.49
N VAL A 134 8.48 -15.21 0.33
CA VAL A 134 8.35 -14.01 1.16
C VAL A 134 8.07 -14.36 2.62
N MET A 135 7.19 -15.34 2.88
CA MET A 135 6.90 -15.82 4.23
C MET A 135 8.15 -16.38 4.91
N ALA A 136 8.93 -17.21 4.21
CA ALA A 136 10.18 -17.77 4.73
C ALA A 136 11.20 -16.66 5.06
N LEU A 137 11.33 -15.66 4.17
CA LEU A 137 12.20 -14.52 4.39
C LEU A 137 11.81 -13.73 5.64
N ILE A 138 10.53 -13.38 5.79
CA ILE A 138 10.03 -12.67 6.97
C ILE A 138 10.28 -13.48 8.23
N GLN A 139 10.03 -14.79 8.17
CA GLN A 139 10.22 -15.68 9.29
C GLN A 139 11.69 -15.72 9.74
N GLU A 140 12.61 -15.80 8.80
CA GLU A 140 14.05 -15.77 9.07
C GLU A 140 14.48 -14.43 9.67
N THR A 141 14.05 -13.31 9.06
CA THR A 141 14.34 -11.97 9.59
C THR A 141 13.85 -11.76 11.01
N LEU A 142 12.61 -12.19 11.30
CA LEU A 142 12.06 -12.07 12.66
C LEU A 142 12.80 -12.96 13.66
N ARG A 143 13.22 -14.16 13.26
CA ARG A 143 14.05 -15.05 14.10
C ARG A 143 15.42 -14.42 14.39
N GLU A 144 16.06 -13.81 13.40
CA GLU A 144 17.32 -13.11 13.59
C GLU A 144 17.18 -11.93 14.55
N ILE A 145 16.11 -11.13 14.40
CA ILE A 145 15.81 -10.01 15.30
C ILE A 145 15.64 -10.51 16.73
N VAL A 146 14.87 -11.58 16.95
CA VAL A 146 14.68 -12.15 18.31
C VAL A 146 15.97 -12.77 18.85
N ARG A 147 16.76 -13.44 18.01
CA ARG A 147 18.05 -13.97 18.42
C ARG A 147 18.96 -12.85 18.90
N PHE A 148 19.11 -11.80 18.12
CA PHE A 148 19.90 -10.62 18.47
C PHE A 148 19.39 -9.95 19.76
N SER A 149 18.08 -9.80 19.92
CA SER A 149 17.46 -9.27 21.14
C SER A 149 17.74 -10.11 22.39
N LYS A 150 18.01 -11.43 22.25
CA LYS A 150 18.33 -12.33 23.38
C LYS A 150 19.83 -12.40 23.68
N GLU A 151 20.66 -12.28 22.64
CA GLU A 151 22.13 -12.36 22.77
C GLU A 151 22.71 -11.09 23.40
N ASP A 152 22.22 -9.92 23.01
CA ASP A 152 22.65 -8.63 23.55
C ASP A 152 21.48 -7.63 23.55
N GLU A 153 20.75 -7.60 24.65
CA GLU A 153 19.57 -6.73 24.81
C GLU A 153 19.94 -5.24 24.78
N GLU A 154 21.09 -4.86 25.39
CA GLU A 154 21.50 -3.46 25.45
C GLU A 154 21.89 -2.94 24.06
N GLU A 155 22.67 -3.73 23.32
CA GLU A 155 23.08 -3.41 21.96
C GLU A 155 21.88 -3.39 21.03
N PHE A 156 20.96 -4.35 21.14
CA PHE A 156 19.72 -4.37 20.37
C PHE A 156 18.89 -3.11 20.57
N VAL A 157 18.68 -2.69 21.83
CA VAL A 157 17.96 -1.46 22.16
C VAL A 157 18.67 -0.25 21.57
N ARG A 158 20.00 -0.20 21.63
CA ARG A 158 20.82 0.88 21.08
C ARG A 158 20.68 0.96 19.56
N VAL A 159 20.78 -0.18 18.86
CA VAL A 159 20.69 -0.24 17.41
C VAL A 159 19.28 0.16 16.93
N VAL A 160 18.22 -0.34 17.55
CA VAL A 160 16.85 -0.01 17.20
C VAL A 160 16.57 1.49 17.40
N LYS A 161 17.05 2.08 18.52
CA LYS A 161 16.91 3.53 18.76
C LYS A 161 17.74 4.35 17.79
N ALA A 162 18.98 3.96 17.51
CA ALA A 162 19.84 4.64 16.56
C ALA A 162 19.26 4.60 15.12
N GLU A 163 18.68 3.48 14.70
CA GLU A 163 18.05 3.37 13.38
C GLU A 163 16.79 4.25 13.29
N ALA A 164 15.97 4.27 14.33
CA ALA A 164 14.83 5.18 14.42
C ALA A 164 15.25 6.67 14.41
N GLU A 165 16.41 7.01 15.00
CA GLU A 165 16.97 8.36 15.00
C GLU A 165 17.62 8.73 13.66
N ASN A 166 18.38 7.83 13.03
CA ASN A 166 19.14 8.10 11.80
C ASN A 166 18.25 8.45 10.60
N GLN A 167 17.08 7.87 10.52
CA GLN A 167 16.16 8.13 9.41
C GLN A 167 15.61 9.57 9.43
N GLN A 168 15.72 10.30 10.54
CA GLN A 168 15.03 11.59 10.72
C GLN A 168 15.86 12.73 11.32
N SER A 169 17.08 12.49 11.82
CA SER A 169 17.73 13.42 12.77
C SER A 169 18.18 14.77 12.19
N SER A 170 18.64 14.84 10.95
CA SER A 170 19.17 16.10 10.37
C SER A 170 18.04 17.04 9.93
N GLU A 171 16.98 16.48 9.37
CA GLU A 171 15.84 17.23 8.83
C GLU A 171 14.98 17.81 9.95
N ILE A 172 14.76 17.05 11.01
CA ILE A 172 13.97 17.46 12.19
C ILE A 172 14.65 18.53 13.05
N LYS A 173 15.98 18.51 13.17
CA LYS A 173 16.69 19.63 13.83
C LYS A 173 16.43 20.94 13.09
N GLY A 174 16.49 20.92 11.77
CA GLY A 174 16.13 22.07 10.94
C GLY A 174 14.67 22.51 11.13
N GLN A 175 13.75 21.56 11.14
CA GLN A 175 12.32 21.82 11.33
C GLN A 175 12.00 22.38 12.74
N LYS A 176 12.60 21.83 13.80
CA LYS A 176 12.46 22.36 15.18
C LYS A 176 13.00 23.79 15.30
N THR A 177 14.17 24.06 14.69
CA THR A 177 14.73 25.43 14.68
C THR A 177 13.82 26.38 13.91
N ARG A 178 13.29 25.98 12.77
CA ARG A 178 12.37 26.79 11.96
C ARG A 178 11.06 27.02 12.69
N LEU A 179 10.49 25.99 13.34
CA LEU A 179 9.28 26.11 14.16
C LEU A 179 9.46 27.11 15.29
N ALA A 180 10.59 27.05 16.00
CA ALA A 180 10.91 28.03 17.05
C ALA A 180 11.01 29.46 16.49
N ALA A 181 11.61 29.63 15.32
CA ALA A 181 11.68 30.93 14.65
C ALA A 181 10.30 31.42 14.21
N CYS A 182 9.42 30.56 13.68
CA CYS A 182 8.05 30.95 13.33
C CYS A 182 7.25 31.38 14.58
N LYS A 183 7.31 30.61 15.67
CA LYS A 183 6.63 30.99 16.94
C LYS A 183 7.10 32.32 17.46
N LYS A 184 8.42 32.54 17.51
CA LYS A 184 8.98 33.84 17.95
C LYS A 184 8.51 35.00 17.07
N ARG A 185 8.45 34.80 15.73
CA ARG A 185 8.00 35.84 14.81
C ARG A 185 6.51 36.12 14.96
N LEU A 186 5.68 35.10 15.25
CA LEU A 186 4.26 35.28 15.55
C LEU A 186 4.06 36.13 16.82
N ASP A 187 4.82 35.88 17.89
CA ASP A 187 4.78 36.68 19.12
C ASP A 187 5.21 38.14 18.85
N GLU A 188 6.23 38.32 18.02
CA GLU A 188 6.65 39.70 17.59
C GLU A 188 5.56 40.40 16.78
N LEU A 189 4.89 39.69 15.85
CA LEU A 189 3.79 40.26 15.05
C LEU A 189 2.60 40.65 15.91
N GLU A 190 2.22 39.84 16.89
CA GLU A 190 1.15 40.15 17.82
C GLU A 190 1.45 41.45 18.57
N THR A 191 2.68 41.59 19.05
CA THR A 191 3.14 42.84 19.70
C THR A 191 3.09 44.05 18.75
N LEU A 192 3.50 43.87 17.49
CA LEU A 192 3.48 44.93 16.48
C LEU A 192 2.06 45.32 16.08
N ILE A 193 1.14 44.36 15.94
CA ILE A 193 -0.27 44.60 15.62
C ILE A 193 -0.92 45.42 16.75
N CYS A 194 -0.69 45.03 18.01
CA CYS A 194 -1.18 45.81 19.15
C CYS A 194 -0.65 47.26 19.13
N LYS A 195 0.63 47.43 18.84
CA LYS A 195 1.27 48.74 18.81
C LYS A 195 0.77 49.65 17.68
N ILE A 196 0.59 49.13 16.47
CA ILE A 196 0.04 49.93 15.36
C ILE A 196 -1.43 50.28 15.60
N TYR A 197 -2.20 49.43 16.29
CA TYR A 197 -3.56 49.71 16.71
C TYR A 197 -3.60 50.85 17.73
N GLU A 198 -2.75 50.82 18.76
CA GLU A 198 -2.64 51.90 19.75
C GLU A 198 -2.20 53.22 19.11
N ASP A 199 -1.19 53.21 18.25
CA ASP A 199 -0.71 54.41 17.56
C ASP A 199 -1.75 54.99 16.59
N ASN A 200 -2.57 54.18 15.98
CA ASN A 200 -3.72 54.65 15.18
C ASN A 200 -4.80 55.26 16.07
N ALA A 201 -5.18 54.59 17.16
CA ALA A 201 -6.18 55.08 18.11
C ALA A 201 -5.77 56.41 18.78
N LEU A 202 -4.46 56.64 18.98
CA LEU A 202 -3.89 57.88 19.51
C LEU A 202 -3.67 58.96 18.43
N GLY A 203 -4.05 58.70 17.19
CA GLY A 203 -3.89 59.64 16.07
C GLY A 203 -2.45 59.85 15.58
N LYS A 204 -1.48 59.05 16.04
CA LYS A 204 -0.08 59.12 15.62
C LYS A 204 0.15 58.45 14.26
N LEU A 205 -0.70 57.46 13.91
CA LEU A 205 -0.62 56.73 12.64
C LEU A 205 -1.87 57.03 11.80
N PRO A 206 -1.74 57.54 10.55
CA PRO A 206 -2.88 57.78 9.66
C PRO A 206 -3.60 56.51 9.27
N ASP A 207 -4.93 56.52 9.17
CA ASP A 207 -5.78 55.36 8.88
C ASP A 207 -5.37 54.60 7.63
N LYS A 208 -5.02 55.28 6.55
CA LYS A 208 -4.54 54.61 5.31
C LYS A 208 -3.28 53.78 5.51
N ARG A 209 -2.38 54.28 6.37
CA ARG A 209 -1.12 53.56 6.64
C ARG A 209 -1.34 52.41 7.61
N TYR A 210 -2.24 52.58 8.57
CA TYR A 210 -2.71 51.54 9.45
C TYR A 210 -3.29 50.35 8.65
N GLN A 211 -4.23 50.61 7.74
CA GLN A 211 -4.86 49.55 6.92
C GLN A 211 -3.83 48.78 6.08
N ILE A 212 -2.81 49.44 5.53
CA ILE A 212 -1.77 48.78 4.74
C ILE A 212 -0.91 47.87 5.62
N LEU A 213 -0.49 48.37 6.80
CA LEU A 213 0.36 47.62 7.72
C LEU A 213 -0.40 46.43 8.34
N ASP A 214 -1.65 46.68 8.75
CA ASP A 214 -2.53 45.63 9.29
C ASP A 214 -2.76 44.50 8.29
N ALA A 215 -3.07 44.82 7.04
CA ALA A 215 -3.23 43.83 5.98
C ALA A 215 -1.92 43.06 5.69
N GLN A 216 -0.75 43.70 5.78
CA GLN A 216 0.54 43.04 5.61
C GLN A 216 0.83 42.07 6.76
N TYR A 217 0.63 42.52 7.99
CA TYR A 217 0.88 41.70 9.18
C TYR A 217 -0.11 40.55 9.29
N ALA A 218 -1.38 40.74 8.96
CA ALA A 218 -2.38 39.69 8.91
C ALA A 218 -2.00 38.59 7.91
N LYS A 219 -1.53 38.97 6.71
CA LYS A 219 -1.08 38.00 5.70
C LYS A 219 0.18 37.28 6.12
N GLU A 220 1.14 37.96 6.75
CA GLU A 220 2.36 37.35 7.30
C GLU A 220 1.99 36.38 8.42
N GLN A 221 1.08 36.73 9.30
CA GLN A 221 0.59 35.92 10.40
C GLN A 221 -0.07 34.63 9.88
N GLU A 222 -1.01 34.71 8.94
CA GLU A 222 -1.68 33.56 8.32
C GLU A 222 -0.67 32.58 7.70
N SER A 223 0.32 33.11 6.98
CA SER A 223 1.39 32.33 6.36
C SER A 223 2.25 31.60 7.40
N LEU A 224 2.64 32.28 8.48
CA LEU A 224 3.46 31.73 9.54
C LEU A 224 2.70 30.71 10.40
N GLU A 225 1.41 30.94 10.65
CA GLU A 225 0.54 29.99 11.35
C GLU A 225 0.40 28.69 10.58
N ALA A 226 0.15 28.75 9.25
CA ALA A 226 0.08 27.59 8.40
C ALA A 226 1.43 26.83 8.36
N GLU A 227 2.56 27.54 8.25
CA GLU A 227 3.89 26.94 8.29
C GLU A 227 4.17 26.31 9.67
N ALA A 228 3.87 26.99 10.76
CA ALA A 228 4.06 26.47 12.12
C ALA A 228 3.22 25.23 12.39
N ALA A 229 1.96 25.20 11.94
CA ALA A 229 1.09 24.03 12.07
C ALA A 229 1.65 22.81 11.31
N SER A 230 2.16 23.00 10.10
CA SER A 230 2.77 21.92 9.32
C SER A 230 4.06 21.40 9.96
N LEU A 231 4.91 22.30 10.46
CA LEU A 231 6.16 21.94 11.15
C LEU A 231 5.89 21.27 12.50
N GLN A 232 4.89 21.75 13.25
CA GLN A 232 4.49 21.13 14.52
C GLN A 232 4.03 19.69 14.30
N LYS A 233 3.19 19.46 13.28
CA LYS A 233 2.72 18.11 12.92
C LYS A 233 3.89 17.18 12.59
N ALA A 234 4.88 17.63 11.83
CA ALA A 234 6.07 16.85 11.50
C ALA A 234 6.93 16.54 12.74
N VAL A 235 7.04 17.48 13.68
CA VAL A 235 7.74 17.27 14.97
C VAL A 235 6.99 16.28 15.87
N ASP A 236 5.67 16.36 15.94
CA ASP A 236 4.83 15.46 16.72
C ASP A 236 4.86 14.03 16.16
N GLU A 237 4.86 13.89 14.83
CA GLU A 237 5.06 12.60 14.15
C GLU A 237 6.42 11.98 14.49
N TYR A 238 7.47 12.80 14.59
CA TYR A 238 8.80 12.34 15.03
C TYR A 238 8.82 11.89 16.50
N GLU A 239 8.26 12.69 17.39
CA GLU A 239 8.23 12.36 18.84
C GLU A 239 7.37 11.10 19.10
N SER A 240 6.33 10.88 18.30
CA SER A 240 5.61 9.60 18.30
C SER A 240 6.47 8.44 17.81
N GLY A 241 7.36 8.68 16.84
CA GLY A 241 8.33 7.70 16.33
C GLY A 241 9.34 7.19 17.38
N GLN A 242 9.82 8.06 18.28
CA GLN A 242 10.70 7.63 19.39
C GLN A 242 9.98 6.69 20.38
N LYS A 243 8.72 6.98 20.71
CA LYS A 243 7.88 6.08 21.51
C LYS A 243 7.63 4.75 20.80
N SER A 244 7.74 4.73 19.49
CA SER A 244 7.54 3.55 18.65
C SER A 244 8.68 2.54 18.75
N ALA A 245 9.94 2.99 18.96
CA ALA A 245 11.08 2.08 19.17
C ALA A 245 10.90 1.22 20.42
N ASP A 246 10.45 1.81 21.53
CA ASP A 246 10.19 1.08 22.77
C ASP A 246 9.03 0.08 22.61
N LYS A 247 8.02 0.42 21.80
CA LYS A 247 6.92 -0.50 21.46
C LYS A 247 7.39 -1.68 20.61
N PHE A 248 8.29 -1.45 19.64
CA PHE A 248 8.86 -2.53 18.83
C PHE A 248 9.64 -3.51 19.71
N ILE A 249 10.45 -3.00 20.65
CA ILE A 249 11.17 -3.82 21.62
C ILE A 249 10.20 -4.64 22.46
N ALA A 250 9.12 -4.03 22.96
CA ALA A 250 8.08 -4.73 23.70
C ALA A 250 7.39 -5.82 22.86
N LEU A 251 7.16 -5.55 21.56
CA LEU A 251 6.57 -6.48 20.61
C LEU A 251 7.49 -7.69 20.37
N VAL A 252 8.79 -7.45 20.17
CA VAL A 252 9.81 -8.51 20.03
C VAL A 252 9.86 -9.40 21.28
N LYS A 253 9.75 -8.80 22.47
CA LYS A 253 9.69 -9.55 23.75
C LYS A 253 8.39 -10.35 23.92
N LYS A 254 7.27 -9.86 23.41
CA LYS A 254 5.96 -10.53 23.45
C LYS A 254 5.95 -11.81 22.61
N TYR A 255 6.53 -11.75 21.41
CA TYR A 255 6.55 -12.84 20.44
C TYR A 255 7.91 -13.54 20.41
N GLN A 256 8.01 -14.72 21.04
CA GLN A 256 9.27 -15.48 21.10
C GLN A 256 9.34 -16.64 20.10
N ASN A 257 8.22 -17.02 19.49
CA ASN A 257 8.13 -18.13 18.55
C ASN A 257 7.50 -17.70 17.23
N PHE A 258 8.23 -17.90 16.14
CA PHE A 258 7.85 -17.55 14.77
C PHE A 258 7.73 -18.79 13.86
N GLU A 259 7.35 -19.96 14.41
CA GLU A 259 7.14 -21.15 13.58
C GLU A 259 5.95 -20.99 12.64
N LYS A 260 4.90 -20.33 13.11
CA LYS A 260 3.73 -19.96 12.29
C LYS A 260 3.48 -18.47 12.40
N LEU A 261 3.58 -17.79 11.26
CA LEU A 261 3.22 -16.37 11.15
C LEU A 261 1.74 -16.27 10.82
N ASP A 262 0.97 -15.70 11.72
CA ASP A 262 -0.43 -15.38 11.48
C ASP A 262 -0.63 -13.95 10.95
N THR A 263 -1.84 -13.65 10.51
CA THR A 263 -2.18 -12.33 9.94
C THR A 263 -2.02 -11.21 10.98
N VAL A 264 -2.28 -11.50 12.26
CA VAL A 264 -2.18 -10.51 13.33
C VAL A 264 -0.73 -10.15 13.57
N MET A 265 0.14 -11.15 13.75
CA MET A 265 1.59 -10.96 13.92
C MET A 265 2.19 -10.16 12.76
N LEU A 266 1.87 -10.54 11.52
CA LEU A 266 2.40 -9.85 10.35
C LEU A 266 1.99 -8.36 10.31
N ASN A 267 0.75 -8.04 10.64
CA ASN A 267 0.29 -6.65 10.67
C ASN A 267 0.80 -5.87 11.88
N GLU A 268 1.10 -6.52 13.02
CA GLU A 268 1.74 -5.86 14.16
C GLU A 268 3.20 -5.52 13.87
N PHE A 269 3.96 -6.41 13.19
CA PHE A 269 5.38 -6.19 12.89
C PHE A 269 5.61 -5.39 11.62
N ILE A 270 4.84 -5.62 10.54
CA ILE A 270 5.15 -5.15 9.19
C ILE A 270 4.20 -4.04 8.76
N TYR A 271 4.79 -2.91 8.37
CA TYR A 271 4.07 -1.79 7.77
C TYR A 271 3.81 -2.04 6.28
N LYS A 272 4.89 -2.28 5.51
CA LYS A 272 4.86 -2.55 4.07
C LYS A 272 6.05 -3.38 3.63
N ILE A 273 5.89 -4.08 2.51
CA ILE A 273 6.95 -4.85 1.85
C ILE A 273 7.03 -4.38 0.41
N PHE A 274 8.18 -3.88 -0.02
CA PHE A 274 8.41 -3.51 -1.40
C PHE A 274 9.17 -4.61 -2.13
N VAL A 275 8.65 -4.98 -3.29
CA VAL A 275 9.19 -6.04 -4.15
C VAL A 275 9.75 -5.41 -5.40
N HIS A 276 11.06 -5.55 -5.60
CA HIS A 276 11.78 -5.09 -6.79
C HIS A 276 11.60 -6.04 -7.97
N GLU A 277 12.04 -5.63 -9.15
CA GLU A 277 12.08 -6.50 -10.32
C GLU A 277 13.06 -7.66 -10.10
N ARG A 278 12.79 -8.79 -10.71
CA ARG A 278 13.72 -9.91 -10.74
C ARG A 278 14.89 -9.60 -11.64
N ASP A 279 16.09 -9.99 -11.25
CA ASP A 279 17.31 -9.78 -12.06
C ASP A 279 17.20 -10.47 -13.42
N TYR A 280 16.58 -11.66 -13.45
CA TYR A 280 16.43 -12.45 -14.67
C TYR A 280 14.97 -12.75 -14.97
N LYS A 281 14.45 -12.25 -16.11
CA LYS A 281 13.06 -12.50 -16.54
C LYS A 281 12.88 -13.93 -17.04
N GLY A 282 11.85 -14.60 -16.51
CA GLY A 282 11.46 -15.94 -16.97
C GLY A 282 12.25 -17.11 -16.35
N VAL A 283 13.05 -16.84 -15.34
CA VAL A 283 13.70 -17.86 -14.49
C VAL A 283 12.92 -17.96 -13.18
N ALA A 284 12.55 -19.16 -12.76
CA ALA A 284 11.68 -19.37 -11.60
C ALA A 284 12.35 -18.90 -10.29
N ASN A 285 13.64 -19.18 -10.11
CA ASN A 285 14.42 -18.88 -8.92
C ASN A 285 15.41 -17.70 -9.15
N SER A 286 15.00 -16.70 -9.92
CA SER A 286 15.83 -15.51 -10.11
C SER A 286 15.95 -14.72 -8.80
N PRO A 287 17.15 -14.19 -8.48
CA PRO A 287 17.32 -13.26 -7.37
C PRO A 287 16.34 -12.12 -7.46
N GLN A 288 15.84 -11.70 -6.32
CA GLN A 288 14.88 -10.62 -6.22
C GLN A 288 15.05 -9.89 -4.90
N THR A 289 15.25 -8.60 -4.96
CA THR A 289 15.38 -7.75 -3.79
C THR A 289 14.02 -7.47 -3.18
N ILE A 290 13.91 -7.64 -1.86
CA ILE A 290 12.72 -7.36 -1.07
C ILE A 290 13.10 -6.44 0.07
N GLU A 291 12.38 -5.34 0.22
CA GLU A 291 12.54 -4.40 1.31
C GLU A 291 11.39 -4.54 2.28
N ILE A 292 11.69 -4.86 3.54
CA ILE A 292 10.70 -4.99 4.60
C ILE A 292 10.74 -3.72 5.46
N TYR A 293 9.61 -3.05 5.54
CA TYR A 293 9.41 -1.90 6.44
C TYR A 293 8.60 -2.37 7.65
N PHE A 294 9.24 -2.34 8.79
CA PHE A 294 8.61 -2.69 10.05
C PHE A 294 7.81 -1.50 10.60
N ASN A 295 6.75 -1.80 11.33
CA ASN A 295 6.08 -0.82 12.17
C ASN A 295 7.10 -0.29 13.18
N PHE A 296 7.07 1.01 13.45
CA PHE A 296 7.85 1.68 14.49
C PHE A 296 9.32 1.97 14.17
N ILE A 297 10.04 1.11 13.41
CA ILE A 297 11.47 1.29 13.11
C ILE A 297 11.77 1.52 11.64
N GLY A 298 10.75 1.44 10.76
CA GLY A 298 10.93 1.65 9.32
C GLY A 298 11.68 0.51 8.62
N LYS A 299 12.61 0.85 7.72
CA LYS A 299 13.35 -0.14 6.94
C LYS A 299 14.46 -0.79 7.78
N PHE A 300 14.38 -2.09 7.94
CA PHE A 300 15.41 -2.88 8.62
C PHE A 300 16.10 -3.81 7.62
N GLY A 301 17.22 -3.34 7.07
CA GLY A 301 17.99 -4.06 6.08
C GLY A 301 17.36 -4.14 4.68
N THR A 302 18.12 -4.60 3.71
CA THR A 302 17.64 -4.99 2.37
C THR A 302 17.95 -6.45 2.21
N GLN A 303 16.97 -7.24 1.85
CA GLN A 303 17.12 -8.70 1.78
C GLN A 303 16.87 -9.20 0.37
N GLU A 304 17.59 -10.22 -0.03
CA GLU A 304 17.44 -10.87 -1.32
C GLU A 304 16.84 -12.26 -1.14
N VAL A 305 15.79 -12.55 -1.89
CA VAL A 305 15.18 -13.87 -1.99
C VAL A 305 15.80 -14.61 -3.16
N ASN A 306 15.99 -15.90 -3.00
CA ASN A 306 16.55 -16.81 -4.02
C ASN A 306 17.98 -16.40 -4.43
N GLN A 307 18.89 -16.21 -3.47
CA GLN A 307 20.30 -16.07 -3.80
C GLN A 307 20.81 -17.37 -4.44
N PRO A 308 21.13 -17.36 -5.74
CA PRO A 308 21.62 -18.55 -6.39
C PRO A 308 23.07 -18.82 -6.01
N THR A 309 23.43 -20.10 -5.96
CA THR A 309 24.83 -20.51 -5.88
C THR A 309 25.61 -20.06 -7.12
N GLU A 310 26.93 -20.04 -7.07
CA GLU A 310 27.77 -19.67 -8.23
C GLU A 310 27.48 -20.55 -9.46
N GLU A 311 27.22 -21.83 -9.26
CA GLU A 311 26.84 -22.77 -10.32
C GLU A 311 25.47 -22.40 -10.92
N GLU A 312 24.49 -22.10 -10.10
CA GLU A 312 23.16 -21.65 -10.55
C GLU A 312 23.22 -20.29 -11.27
N ARG A 313 24.11 -19.39 -10.86
CA ARG A 313 24.33 -18.09 -11.56
C ARG A 313 24.84 -18.30 -12.98
N THR A 314 25.78 -19.22 -13.18
CA THR A 314 26.29 -19.53 -14.52
C THR A 314 25.23 -20.15 -15.41
N GLU A 315 24.43 -21.10 -14.89
CA GLU A 315 23.31 -21.68 -15.61
C GLU A 315 22.22 -20.65 -15.97
N ILE A 316 21.91 -19.75 -15.04
CA ILE A 316 20.93 -18.68 -15.27
C ILE A 316 21.40 -17.76 -16.37
N ALA A 317 22.66 -17.34 -16.34
CA ALA A 317 23.27 -16.48 -17.37
C ALA A 317 23.25 -17.14 -18.75
N GLU A 318 23.52 -18.44 -18.82
CA GLU A 318 23.47 -19.19 -20.09
C GLU A 318 22.05 -19.32 -20.63
N LYS A 319 21.09 -19.64 -19.78
CA LYS A 319 19.65 -19.68 -20.12
C LYS A 319 19.17 -18.32 -20.63
N GLU A 320 19.61 -17.23 -20.03
CA GLU A 320 19.25 -15.86 -20.48
C GLU A 320 19.89 -15.52 -21.83
N ARG A 321 21.15 -15.87 -22.03
CA ARG A 321 21.84 -15.70 -23.32
C ARG A 321 21.11 -16.44 -24.46
N LEU A 322 20.68 -17.68 -24.19
CA LEU A 322 19.91 -18.47 -25.15
C LEU A 322 18.52 -17.85 -25.41
N ARG A 323 17.88 -17.31 -24.38
CA ARG A 323 16.60 -16.63 -24.52
C ARG A 323 16.72 -15.36 -25.36
N LYS A 324 17.75 -14.51 -25.14
CA LYS A 324 18.01 -13.33 -25.95
C LYS A 324 18.23 -13.71 -27.42
N LYS A 325 19.03 -14.74 -27.70
CA LYS A 325 19.23 -15.25 -29.06
C LYS A 325 17.93 -15.73 -29.72
N ARG A 326 17.08 -16.45 -28.97
CA ARG A 326 15.77 -16.88 -29.48
C ARG A 326 14.83 -15.72 -29.76
N HIS A 327 14.83 -14.70 -28.90
CA HIS A 327 14.03 -13.49 -29.07
C HIS A 327 14.50 -12.68 -30.28
N GLU A 328 15.79 -12.50 -30.48
CA GLU A 328 16.34 -11.85 -31.66
C GLU A 328 16.00 -12.61 -32.96
N ALA A 329 16.11 -13.94 -32.93
CA ALA A 329 15.72 -14.79 -34.04
C ALA A 329 14.21 -14.67 -34.33
N TYR A 330 13.37 -14.58 -33.29
CA TYR A 330 11.94 -14.32 -33.42
C TYR A 330 11.66 -12.95 -34.06
N LEU A 331 12.34 -11.88 -33.61
CA LEU A 331 12.19 -10.54 -34.16
C LEU A 331 12.62 -10.49 -35.65
N ARG A 332 13.73 -11.15 -36.02
CA ARG A 332 14.17 -11.28 -37.42
C ARG A 332 13.11 -11.99 -38.27
N ARG A 333 12.53 -13.11 -37.76
CA ARG A 333 11.46 -13.86 -38.47
C ARG A 333 10.20 -13.00 -38.61
N LYS A 334 9.85 -12.23 -37.59
CA LYS A 334 8.71 -11.31 -37.62
C LYS A 334 8.91 -10.17 -38.64
N ALA A 335 10.12 -9.58 -38.64
CA ALA A 335 10.47 -8.53 -39.61
C ALA A 335 10.45 -9.03 -41.07
N ASN A 336 10.87 -10.27 -41.32
CA ASN A 336 10.83 -10.90 -42.65
C ASN A 336 9.45 -11.40 -43.07
N GLY A 337 8.39 -11.11 -42.30
CA GLY A 337 7.01 -11.52 -42.61
C GLY A 337 6.75 -13.04 -42.60
N TRP A 338 7.75 -13.88 -42.28
CA TRP A 338 7.64 -15.33 -42.28
C TRP A 338 6.51 -15.85 -41.40
N GLN A 339 6.33 -15.24 -40.26
CA GLN A 339 5.32 -15.64 -39.28
C GLN A 339 3.88 -15.36 -39.79
N ASN A 340 3.67 -14.27 -40.50
CA ASN A 340 2.40 -13.97 -41.15
C ASN A 340 2.10 -14.97 -42.26
N ALA A 341 3.09 -15.28 -43.09
CA ALA A 341 2.94 -16.26 -44.18
C ALA A 341 2.63 -17.67 -43.62
N TYR A 342 3.36 -18.10 -42.59
CA TYR A 342 3.10 -19.37 -41.92
C TYR A 342 1.71 -19.41 -41.26
N TYR A 343 1.31 -18.34 -40.57
CA TYR A 343 0.00 -18.25 -39.91
C TYR A 343 -1.13 -18.30 -40.95
N GLN A 344 -1.01 -17.56 -42.06
CA GLN A 344 -2.03 -17.56 -43.12
C GLN A 344 -2.14 -18.94 -43.80
N LYS A 345 -1.00 -19.59 -44.05
CA LYS A 345 -0.98 -20.95 -44.62
C LYS A 345 -1.67 -21.99 -43.74
N HIS A 346 -1.50 -21.89 -42.42
CA HIS A 346 -2.05 -22.88 -41.46
C HIS A 346 -3.45 -22.49 -40.92
N LYS A 347 -3.86 -21.23 -41.07
CA LYS A 347 -5.16 -20.75 -40.55
C LYS A 347 -6.34 -21.43 -41.29
N ALA A 348 -6.24 -21.56 -42.58
CA ALA A 348 -7.27 -22.23 -43.41
C ALA A 348 -7.40 -23.73 -43.06
N ALA A 349 -6.27 -24.41 -42.92
CA ALA A 349 -6.25 -25.83 -42.54
C ALA A 349 -6.81 -26.06 -41.13
N LYS A 350 -6.45 -25.20 -40.18
CA LYS A 350 -6.96 -25.27 -38.78
C LYS A 350 -8.46 -24.95 -38.72
N LYS A 351 -8.93 -24.01 -39.51
CA LYS A 351 -10.36 -23.69 -39.62
C LYS A 351 -11.13 -24.87 -40.18
N ALA A 352 -10.67 -25.45 -41.32
CA ALA A 352 -11.29 -26.64 -41.92
C ALA A 352 -11.35 -27.84 -40.94
N ALA A 353 -10.29 -28.08 -40.18
CA ALA A 353 -10.27 -29.15 -39.16
C ALA A 353 -11.28 -28.89 -38.01
N ILE A 354 -11.45 -27.63 -37.58
CA ILE A 354 -12.45 -27.27 -36.59
C ILE A 354 -13.87 -27.40 -37.12
N ASP A 355 -14.10 -26.98 -38.36
CA ASP A 355 -15.40 -27.08 -39.01
C ASP A 355 -15.79 -28.57 -39.27
N ALA A 356 -14.86 -29.40 -39.70
CA ALA A 356 -15.07 -30.84 -39.82
C ALA A 356 -15.40 -31.51 -38.45
N LYS A 357 -14.72 -31.12 -37.38
CA LYS A 357 -15.06 -31.59 -36.03
C LYS A 357 -16.46 -31.15 -35.60
N LYS A 358 -16.86 -29.92 -35.89
CA LYS A 358 -18.21 -29.41 -35.56
C LYS A 358 -19.28 -30.18 -36.37
N GLU A 359 -19.03 -30.49 -37.63
CA GLU A 359 -19.94 -31.29 -38.45
C GLU A 359 -20.05 -32.74 -37.94
N ALA A 360 -18.95 -33.35 -37.55
CA ALA A 360 -18.97 -34.68 -36.97
C ALA A 360 -19.78 -34.71 -35.65
N ILE A 361 -19.59 -33.74 -34.77
CA ILE A 361 -20.37 -33.59 -33.52
C ILE A 361 -21.87 -33.41 -33.84
N ARG A 362 -22.20 -32.57 -34.81
CA ARG A 362 -23.59 -32.33 -35.24
C ARG A 362 -24.24 -33.64 -35.78
N ALA A 363 -23.49 -34.39 -36.59
CA ALA A 363 -23.99 -35.65 -37.14
C ALA A 363 -24.24 -36.71 -36.03
N GLU A 364 -23.35 -36.76 -35.02
CA GLU A 364 -23.49 -37.60 -33.85
C GLU A 364 -24.68 -37.19 -32.97
N ASP A 365 -24.86 -35.90 -32.72
CA ASP A 365 -26.01 -35.36 -31.98
C ASP A 365 -27.31 -35.64 -32.70
N GLN A 366 -27.37 -35.49 -34.04
CA GLN A 366 -28.56 -35.85 -34.83
C GLN A 366 -28.89 -37.33 -34.76
N ALA A 367 -27.87 -38.18 -34.80
CA ALA A 367 -28.04 -39.64 -34.64
C ALA A 367 -28.60 -40.00 -33.26
N ASN A 368 -28.24 -39.22 -32.24
CA ASN A 368 -28.72 -39.35 -30.86
C ASN A 368 -30.05 -38.62 -30.60
N GLY A 369 -30.71 -38.03 -31.61
CA GLY A 369 -32.00 -37.39 -31.50
C GLY A 369 -31.95 -35.96 -30.90
N VAL A 370 -30.75 -35.34 -30.85
CA VAL A 370 -30.57 -33.93 -30.39
C VAL A 370 -30.69 -33.02 -31.60
N TYR A 371 -31.71 -32.16 -31.61
CA TYR A 371 -31.93 -31.15 -32.66
C TYR A 371 -31.56 -29.79 -32.16
N TYR A 372 -30.65 -29.09 -32.87
CA TYR A 372 -30.34 -27.70 -32.62
C TYR A 372 -31.32 -26.79 -33.36
N LEU A 373 -32.00 -25.92 -32.65
CA LEU A 373 -32.79 -24.87 -33.25
C LEU A 373 -31.86 -23.90 -34.02
N PRO A 374 -32.19 -23.51 -35.25
CA PRO A 374 -31.42 -22.53 -35.99
C PRO A 374 -31.39 -21.21 -35.20
N ASN A 375 -30.20 -20.67 -34.92
CA ASN A 375 -30.07 -19.32 -34.35
C ASN A 375 -30.75 -18.33 -35.31
N GLN A 376 -31.89 -17.78 -34.89
CA GLN A 376 -32.44 -16.58 -35.49
C GLN A 376 -31.48 -15.42 -35.20
N LYS A 377 -30.57 -15.16 -36.13
CA LYS A 377 -29.90 -13.85 -36.14
C LYS A 377 -30.98 -12.84 -36.48
N GLY A 378 -31.42 -12.09 -35.48
CA GLY A 378 -32.22 -10.91 -35.73
C GLY A 378 -31.42 -9.94 -36.58
N GLU A 379 -31.87 -9.72 -37.77
CA GLU A 379 -31.58 -8.53 -38.54
C GLU A 379 -32.17 -7.36 -37.74
N SER A 380 -31.32 -6.56 -37.12
CA SER A 380 -31.68 -5.23 -36.63
C SER A 380 -31.21 -4.24 -37.66
N ALA A 381 -32.17 -3.55 -38.24
CA ALA A 381 -32.01 -2.40 -39.11
C ALA A 381 -31.24 -1.24 -38.46
#